data_1bce16c9566f7110a9c59a273bf092a4
#
_entry.id   1bce16c9566f7110a9c59a273bf092a4
#
_cell.length_a   1.000
_cell.length_b   1.000
_cell.length_c   1.000
_cell.angle_alpha   90.00
_cell.angle_beta   90.00
_cell.angle_gamma   90.00
#
_symmetry.space_group_name_H-M   'P 1'
#
loop_
_entity.id
_entity.type
_entity.pdbx_description
1 polymer ?
#
loop_
_entity_poly.entity_id
_entity_poly.type
_entity_poly.pdbx_seq_one_letter_code
_entity_poly.pdbx_strand_id
1 'polypeptide(L)'
;MKLQWIIVTILAALTGLAGVALIGVSAWFLTSVSIAGLGAAALAYNFHIPAAIIRGLALSRVASSLGERLLGHRLALKNQSQHRVRYFDDMLASHNLLSGNWQLQRADRLQSFLEHIESIEYHRLRVAIPALALLAVFATLLLTAMVLDPMLALAIGLGLVGLVLVLLVSRLMMQGALRQADQGL
;
A
#
# COMPACT_ATOMS: atom_id res chain seq x y z
N MET A 1 17.95 -5.64 5.91
CA MET A 1 16.54 -5.97 5.62
C MET A 1 15.57 -4.85 6.03
N LYS A 2 15.60 -4.30 7.27
CA LYS A 2 14.67 -3.23 7.69
C LYS A 2 14.72 -1.99 6.79
N LEU A 3 15.91 -1.53 6.40
CA LEU A 3 16.08 -0.36 5.52
C LEU A 3 15.41 -0.52 4.15
N GLN A 4 15.49 -1.69 3.55
CA GLN A 4 14.90 -1.95 2.23
C GLN A 4 13.37 -1.91 2.28
N TRP A 5 12.75 -2.41 3.35
CA TRP A 5 11.31 -2.31 3.57
C TRP A 5 10.86 -0.86 3.78
N ILE A 6 11.67 -0.05 4.47
CA ILE A 6 11.41 1.39 4.62
C ILE A 6 11.42 2.08 3.25
N ILE A 7 12.38 1.75 2.37
CA ILE A 7 12.44 2.31 1.01
C ILE A 7 11.17 1.97 0.23
N VAL A 8 10.70 0.71 0.27
CA VAL A 8 9.45 0.31 -0.41
C VAL A 8 8.26 1.09 0.12
N THR A 9 8.16 1.27 1.44
CA THR A 9 7.07 2.06 2.05
C THR A 9 7.13 3.53 1.64
N ILE A 10 8.33 4.12 1.57
CA ILE A 10 8.52 5.50 1.10
C ILE A 10 8.11 5.64 -0.36
N LEU A 11 8.48 4.68 -1.23
CA LEU A 11 8.07 4.70 -2.63
C LEU A 11 6.55 4.59 -2.78
N ALA A 12 5.90 3.74 -1.97
CA ALA A 12 4.45 3.61 -1.95
C ALA A 12 3.77 4.93 -1.53
N ALA A 13 4.26 5.56 -0.48
CA ALA A 13 3.77 6.87 -0.03
C ALA A 13 3.98 7.96 -1.11
N LEU A 14 5.16 7.99 -1.73
CA LEU A 14 5.47 8.92 -2.81
C LEU A 14 4.55 8.73 -4.03
N THR A 15 4.23 7.49 -4.38
CA THR A 15 3.26 7.17 -5.44
C THR A 15 1.88 7.74 -5.13
N GLY A 16 1.41 7.59 -3.89
CA GLY A 16 0.14 8.14 -3.44
C GLY A 16 0.12 9.66 -3.43
N LEU A 17 1.15 10.28 -2.86
CA LEU A 17 1.30 11.74 -2.80
C LEU A 17 1.39 12.37 -4.20
N ALA A 18 2.19 11.79 -5.09
CA ALA A 18 2.28 12.25 -6.47
C ALA A 18 0.93 12.14 -7.20
N GLY A 19 0.14 11.10 -6.90
CA GLY A 19 -1.22 10.95 -7.42
C GLY A 19 -2.17 12.06 -6.98
N VAL A 20 -2.17 12.39 -5.69
CA VAL A 20 -3.00 13.48 -5.14
C VAL A 20 -2.54 14.85 -5.67
N ALA A 21 -1.22 15.09 -5.67
CA ALA A 21 -0.65 16.32 -6.21
C ALA A 21 -1.00 16.50 -7.70
N LEU A 22 -0.97 15.41 -8.48
CA LEU A 22 -1.35 15.43 -9.89
C LEU A 22 -2.80 15.88 -10.08
N ILE A 23 -3.74 15.34 -9.28
CA ILE A 23 -5.15 15.73 -9.33
C ILE A 23 -5.31 17.21 -8.93
N GLY A 24 -4.68 17.64 -7.83
CA GLY A 24 -4.74 19.01 -7.34
C GLY A 24 -4.19 20.02 -8.34
N VAL A 25 -3.01 19.77 -8.89
CA VAL A 25 -2.39 20.66 -9.89
C VAL A 25 -3.20 20.67 -11.19
N SER A 26 -3.75 19.54 -11.61
CA SER A 26 -4.60 19.48 -12.80
C SER A 26 -5.91 20.26 -12.62
N ALA A 27 -6.57 20.14 -11.47
CA ALA A 27 -7.76 20.87 -11.14
C ALA A 27 -7.48 22.39 -11.08
N TRP A 28 -6.40 22.79 -10.39
CA TRP A 28 -5.96 24.18 -10.33
C TRP A 28 -5.65 24.74 -11.74
N PHE A 29 -4.95 23.97 -12.57
CA PHE A 29 -4.61 24.35 -13.94
C PHE A 29 -5.88 24.60 -14.77
N LEU A 30 -6.84 23.66 -14.77
CA LEU A 30 -8.09 23.79 -15.50
C LEU A 30 -8.89 25.04 -15.06
N THR A 31 -8.98 25.25 -13.75
CA THR A 31 -9.66 26.43 -13.19
C THR A 31 -8.97 27.73 -13.61
N SER A 32 -7.64 27.76 -13.54
CA SER A 32 -6.84 28.93 -13.94
C SER A 32 -6.98 29.26 -15.42
N VAL A 33 -6.99 28.24 -16.28
CA VAL A 33 -7.22 28.42 -17.73
C VAL A 33 -8.64 28.93 -18.02
N SER A 34 -9.64 28.39 -17.32
CA SER A 34 -11.03 28.84 -17.47
C SER A 34 -11.20 30.30 -17.12
N ILE A 35 -10.60 30.74 -16.00
CA ILE A 35 -10.66 32.15 -15.58
C ILE A 35 -9.90 33.07 -16.56
N ALA A 36 -8.69 32.65 -16.98
CA ALA A 36 -7.90 33.41 -17.94
C ALA A 36 -8.62 33.56 -19.29
N GLY A 37 -9.31 32.50 -19.75
CA GLY A 37 -10.05 32.50 -21.00
C GLY A 37 -11.26 33.44 -21.06
N LEU A 38 -11.80 33.87 -19.91
CA LEU A 38 -12.89 34.81 -19.82
C LEU A 38 -12.46 36.27 -20.04
N GLY A 39 -11.15 36.56 -20.11
CA GLY A 39 -10.63 37.94 -20.20
C GLY A 39 -9.51 38.12 -21.22
N ALA A 40 -8.99 39.36 -21.33
CA ALA A 40 -7.85 39.68 -22.21
C ALA A 40 -6.54 38.97 -21.80
N ALA A 41 -6.48 38.39 -20.62
CA ALA A 41 -5.34 37.65 -20.12
C ALA A 41 -5.12 36.28 -20.80
N ALA A 42 -6.04 35.82 -21.64
CA ALA A 42 -5.95 34.52 -22.33
C ALA A 42 -4.66 34.40 -23.16
N LEU A 43 -4.25 35.46 -23.85
CA LEU A 43 -3.04 35.47 -24.69
C LEU A 43 -1.72 35.52 -23.88
N ALA A 44 -1.78 35.98 -22.65
CA ALA A 44 -0.62 36.12 -21.76
C ALA A 44 -0.46 34.94 -20.80
N TYR A 45 -1.40 33.98 -20.78
CA TYR A 45 -1.36 32.85 -19.84
C TYR A 45 -0.27 31.85 -20.22
N ASN A 46 0.69 31.67 -19.30
CA ASN A 46 1.79 30.72 -19.51
C ASN A 46 1.38 29.31 -19.08
N PHE A 47 0.95 28.48 -20.02
CA PHE A 47 0.55 27.09 -19.78
C PHE A 47 1.73 26.10 -19.72
N HIS A 48 2.95 26.51 -20.09
CA HIS A 48 4.11 25.62 -20.13
C HIS A 48 4.55 25.15 -18.75
N ILE A 49 4.50 26.03 -17.74
CA ILE A 49 4.93 25.71 -16.37
C ILE A 49 3.97 24.66 -15.73
N PRO A 50 2.65 24.86 -15.69
CA PRO A 50 1.74 23.84 -15.16
C PRO A 50 1.82 22.50 -15.91
N ALA A 51 1.93 22.56 -17.24
CA ALA A 51 2.07 21.36 -18.06
C ALA A 51 3.35 20.58 -17.74
N ALA A 52 4.48 21.26 -17.50
CA ALA A 52 5.73 20.62 -17.11
C ALA A 52 5.62 19.99 -15.71
N ILE A 53 4.97 20.65 -14.75
CA ILE A 53 4.74 20.13 -13.41
C ILE A 53 3.89 18.85 -13.48
N ILE A 54 2.78 18.85 -14.23
CA ILE A 54 1.89 17.71 -14.41
C ILE A 54 2.66 16.51 -15.00
N ARG A 55 3.49 16.75 -16.04
CA ARG A 55 4.33 15.69 -16.64
C ARG A 55 5.34 15.15 -15.64
N GLY A 56 6.01 16.03 -14.89
CA GLY A 56 6.97 15.62 -13.85
C GLY A 56 6.33 14.78 -12.74
N LEU A 57 5.14 15.18 -12.26
CA LEU A 57 4.38 14.41 -11.28
C LEU A 57 3.91 13.05 -11.82
N ALA A 58 3.46 13.01 -13.07
CA ALA A 58 3.06 11.76 -13.71
C ALA A 58 4.24 10.79 -13.84
N LEU A 59 5.40 11.27 -14.28
CA LEU A 59 6.63 10.47 -14.38
C LEU A 59 7.10 9.98 -13.00
N SER A 60 7.11 10.85 -12.00
CA SER A 60 7.51 10.48 -10.64
C SER A 60 6.58 9.42 -10.04
N ARG A 61 5.27 9.53 -10.29
CA ARG A 61 4.28 8.52 -9.87
C ARG A 61 4.54 7.15 -10.50
N VAL A 62 4.78 7.12 -11.80
CA VAL A 62 5.06 5.88 -12.54
C VAL A 62 6.38 5.27 -12.07
N ALA A 63 7.43 6.07 -11.96
CA ALA A 63 8.76 5.61 -11.54
C ALA A 63 8.75 5.06 -10.10
N SER A 64 8.09 5.76 -9.16
CA SER A 64 7.97 5.29 -7.77
C SER A 64 7.10 4.03 -7.66
N SER A 65 6.00 3.93 -8.42
CA SER A 65 5.17 2.73 -8.45
C SER A 65 5.90 1.51 -9.01
N LEU A 66 6.68 1.69 -10.08
CA LEU A 66 7.53 0.61 -10.63
C LEU A 66 8.62 0.21 -9.62
N GLY A 67 9.29 1.19 -9.01
CA GLY A 67 10.31 0.96 -7.98
C GLY A 67 9.75 0.19 -6.79
N GLU A 68 8.59 0.58 -6.28
CA GLU A 68 7.88 -0.12 -5.20
C GLU A 68 7.63 -1.59 -5.54
N ARG A 69 7.03 -1.85 -6.71
CA ARG A 69 6.68 -3.22 -7.15
C ARG A 69 7.92 -4.09 -7.34
N LEU A 70 8.95 -3.57 -8.02
CA LEU A 70 10.18 -4.31 -8.29
C LEU A 70 10.94 -4.63 -7.01
N LEU A 71 11.14 -3.63 -6.14
CA LEU A 71 11.83 -3.82 -4.87
C LEU A 71 11.03 -4.69 -3.91
N GLY A 72 9.72 -4.47 -3.80
CA GLY A 72 8.84 -5.27 -2.97
C GLY A 72 8.86 -6.74 -3.37
N HIS A 73 8.74 -7.02 -4.66
CA HIS A 73 8.77 -8.39 -5.16
C HIS A 73 10.13 -9.07 -4.94
N ARG A 74 11.24 -8.35 -5.21
CA ARG A 74 12.60 -8.88 -4.93
C ARG A 74 12.81 -9.19 -3.45
N LEU A 75 12.33 -8.31 -2.57
CA LEU A 75 12.44 -8.51 -1.13
C LEU A 75 11.61 -9.69 -0.65
N ALA A 76 10.40 -9.86 -1.17
CA ALA A 76 9.54 -10.99 -0.85
C ALA A 76 10.20 -12.30 -1.24
N LEU A 77 10.67 -12.43 -2.48
CA LEU A 77 11.36 -13.63 -2.94
C LEU A 77 12.61 -13.97 -2.13
N LYS A 78 13.42 -12.94 -1.82
CA LYS A 78 14.62 -13.11 -0.98
C LYS A 78 14.28 -13.59 0.42
N ASN A 79 13.26 -13.01 1.03
CA ASN A 79 12.81 -13.35 2.37
C ASN A 79 12.25 -14.79 2.39
N GLN A 80 11.42 -15.13 1.41
CA GLN A 80 10.86 -16.48 1.25
C GLN A 80 11.98 -17.55 1.10
N SER A 81 12.99 -17.28 0.27
CA SER A 81 14.16 -18.15 0.13
C SER A 81 14.90 -18.33 1.44
N GLN A 82 15.13 -17.27 2.21
CA GLN A 82 15.81 -17.35 3.50
C GLN A 82 15.01 -18.13 4.55
N HIS A 83 13.68 -17.99 4.56
CA HIS A 83 12.82 -18.78 5.46
C HIS A 83 12.86 -20.27 5.11
N ARG A 84 12.86 -20.61 3.81
CA ARG A 84 12.98 -22.01 3.37
C ARG A 84 14.30 -22.63 3.82
N VAL A 85 15.42 -21.93 3.64
CA VAL A 85 16.75 -22.43 4.07
C VAL A 85 16.79 -22.64 5.57
N ARG A 86 16.36 -21.66 6.38
CA ARG A 86 16.31 -21.82 7.84
C ARG A 86 15.47 -23.00 8.28
N TYR A 87 14.31 -23.19 7.65
CA TYR A 87 13.46 -24.34 7.97
C TYR A 87 14.13 -25.68 7.66
N PHE A 88 14.86 -25.77 6.53
CA PHE A 88 15.64 -26.94 6.22
C PHE A 88 16.75 -27.18 7.26
N ASP A 89 17.45 -26.14 7.67
CA ASP A 89 18.49 -26.23 8.70
C ASP A 89 17.90 -26.70 10.04
N ASP A 90 16.76 -26.14 10.46
CA ASP A 90 16.06 -26.53 11.69
C ASP A 90 15.54 -27.98 11.61
N MET A 91 15.08 -28.41 10.44
CA MET A 91 14.70 -29.82 10.21
C MET A 91 15.88 -30.77 10.31
N LEU A 92 17.03 -30.41 9.75
CA LEU A 92 18.25 -31.23 9.83
C LEU A 92 18.80 -31.27 11.25
N ALA A 93 18.68 -30.21 12.00
CA ALA A 93 19.10 -30.15 13.41
C ALA A 93 18.17 -30.93 14.35
N SER A 94 16.91 -31.18 13.96
CA SER A 94 15.99 -31.94 14.80
C SER A 94 16.29 -33.45 14.74
N HIS A 95 16.67 -34.00 15.90
CA HIS A 95 17.15 -35.39 16.10
C HIS A 95 16.09 -36.48 15.81
N ASN A 96 14.89 -36.16 15.43
CA ASN A 96 13.76 -37.07 15.16
C ASN A 96 13.76 -37.73 13.77
N LEU A 97 14.92 -37.81 13.13
CA LEU A 97 15.04 -38.40 11.76
C LEU A 97 14.87 -39.92 11.73
N LEU A 98 14.83 -40.62 12.88
CA LEU A 98 14.93 -42.07 12.97
C LEU A 98 13.59 -42.80 13.18
N SER A 99 12.46 -42.14 13.37
CA SER A 99 11.17 -42.82 13.51
C SER A 99 10.47 -42.96 12.15
N GLY A 100 10.15 -44.19 11.74
CA GLY A 100 9.67 -44.56 10.41
C GLY A 100 8.35 -43.97 9.90
N ASN A 101 7.68 -43.13 10.71
CA ASN A 101 6.41 -42.48 10.35
C ASN A 101 6.61 -40.99 9.89
N TRP A 102 7.84 -40.61 9.65
CA TRP A 102 8.26 -39.25 9.37
C TRP A 102 7.83 -38.69 8.01
N GLN A 103 7.59 -39.53 7.03
CA GLN A 103 7.36 -39.10 5.63
C GLN A 103 5.99 -38.43 5.45
N LEU A 104 4.93 -38.99 5.97
CA LEU A 104 3.55 -38.45 5.81
C LEU A 104 3.31 -37.22 6.69
N GLN A 105 3.75 -37.27 7.94
CA GLN A 105 3.62 -36.10 8.84
C GLN A 105 4.47 -34.89 8.41
N ARG A 106 5.52 -35.09 7.63
CA ARG A 106 6.35 -34.01 7.10
C ARG A 106 5.75 -33.32 5.88
N ALA A 107 5.11 -34.08 4.99
CA ALA A 107 4.45 -33.48 3.84
C ALA A 107 3.37 -32.48 4.26
N ASP A 108 2.50 -32.86 5.21
CA ASP A 108 1.45 -32.00 5.73
C ASP A 108 2.00 -30.80 6.51
N ARG A 109 3.03 -31.01 7.32
CA ARG A 109 3.70 -29.90 8.05
C ARG A 109 4.46 -28.97 7.11
N LEU A 110 5.10 -29.50 6.08
CA LEU A 110 5.77 -28.68 5.08
C LEU A 110 4.78 -27.82 4.31
N GLN A 111 3.65 -28.39 3.93
CA GLN A 111 2.61 -27.68 3.20
C GLN A 111 1.97 -26.58 4.06
N SER A 112 1.58 -26.88 5.30
CA SER A 112 1.03 -25.89 6.22
C SER A 112 2.03 -24.78 6.57
N PHE A 113 3.32 -25.08 6.61
CA PHE A 113 4.37 -24.11 6.85
C PHE A 113 4.59 -23.20 5.63
N LEU A 114 4.58 -23.74 4.41
CA LEU A 114 4.68 -22.96 3.18
C LEU A 114 3.49 -22.00 3.05
N GLU A 115 2.29 -22.47 3.34
CA GLU A 115 1.06 -21.65 3.37
C GLU A 115 1.15 -20.53 4.42
N HIS A 116 1.72 -20.81 5.60
CA HIS A 116 1.89 -19.80 6.66
C HIS A 116 2.89 -18.71 6.28
N ILE A 117 4.03 -19.06 5.68
CA ILE A 117 5.02 -18.08 5.19
C ILE A 117 4.42 -17.22 4.08
N GLU A 118 3.73 -17.85 3.14
CA GLU A 118 3.10 -17.15 2.03
C GLU A 118 2.03 -16.16 2.49
N SER A 119 1.27 -16.54 3.52
CA SER A 119 0.22 -15.67 4.11
C SER A 119 0.80 -14.43 4.81
N ILE A 120 1.91 -14.55 5.52
CA ILE A 120 2.55 -13.43 6.24
C ILE A 120 3.12 -12.40 5.27
N GLU A 121 3.80 -12.85 4.21
CA GLU A 121 4.36 -11.96 3.20
C GLU A 121 3.28 -11.31 2.33
N TYR A 122 2.26 -12.07 1.98
CA TYR A 122 1.07 -11.57 1.30
C TYR A 122 0.40 -10.43 2.10
N HIS A 123 0.24 -10.61 3.42
CA HIS A 123 -0.35 -9.59 4.28
C HIS A 123 0.52 -8.32 4.34
N ARG A 124 1.84 -8.46 4.41
CA ARG A 124 2.76 -7.30 4.43
C ARG A 124 2.71 -6.50 3.13
N LEU A 125 2.81 -7.16 1.99
CA LEU A 125 2.85 -6.50 0.68
C LEU A 125 1.49 -5.95 0.25
N ARG A 126 0.42 -6.67 0.52
CA ARG A 126 -0.91 -6.30 0.02
C ARG A 126 -1.77 -5.52 1.00
N VAL A 127 -1.43 -5.52 2.27
CA VAL A 127 -2.23 -4.82 3.29
C VAL A 127 -1.43 -3.77 4.03
N ALA A 128 -0.28 -4.13 4.63
CA ALA A 128 0.44 -3.21 5.51
C ALA A 128 1.06 -2.03 4.76
N ILE A 129 1.73 -2.26 3.63
CA ILE A 129 2.38 -1.20 2.85
C ILE A 129 1.36 -0.23 2.24
N PRO A 130 0.30 -0.70 1.53
CA PRO A 130 -0.74 0.20 1.03
C PRO A 130 -1.49 0.96 2.14
N ALA A 131 -1.72 0.33 3.29
CA ALA A 131 -2.37 0.99 4.43
C ALA A 131 -1.51 2.14 4.99
N LEU A 132 -0.20 1.94 5.14
CA LEU A 132 0.72 2.99 5.56
C LEU A 132 0.83 4.12 4.52
N ALA A 133 0.85 3.77 3.23
CA ALA A 133 0.85 4.76 2.16
C ALA A 133 -0.44 5.59 2.15
N LEU A 134 -1.60 4.97 2.32
CA LEU A 134 -2.88 5.65 2.47
C LEU A 134 -2.92 6.58 3.68
N LEU A 135 -2.42 6.12 4.84
CA LEU A 135 -2.32 6.96 6.04
C LEU A 135 -1.45 8.20 5.79
N ALA A 136 -0.30 8.05 5.11
CA ALA A 136 0.56 9.17 4.77
C ALA A 136 -0.14 10.17 3.83
N VAL A 137 -0.88 9.68 2.82
CA VAL A 137 -1.66 10.52 1.90
C VAL A 137 -2.78 11.25 2.64
N PHE A 138 -3.53 10.56 3.48
CA PHE A 138 -4.59 11.20 4.27
C PHE A 138 -4.05 12.21 5.27
N ALA A 139 -2.93 11.93 5.93
CA ALA A 139 -2.28 12.87 6.84
C ALA A 139 -1.87 14.15 6.12
N THR A 140 -1.30 14.05 4.92
CA THR A 140 -0.94 15.22 4.10
C THR A 140 -2.16 16.00 3.62
N LEU A 141 -3.22 15.31 3.19
CA LEU A 141 -4.48 15.96 2.82
C LEU A 141 -5.12 16.71 4.00
N LEU A 142 -5.10 16.08 5.18
CA LEU A 142 -5.65 16.70 6.39
C LEU A 142 -4.85 17.93 6.81
N LEU A 143 -3.52 17.84 6.76
CA LEU A 143 -2.64 18.98 7.07
C LEU A 143 -2.83 20.13 6.09
N THR A 144 -2.90 19.85 4.79
CA THR A 144 -3.13 20.89 3.77
C THR A 144 -4.53 21.52 3.91
N ALA A 145 -5.55 20.72 4.19
CA ALA A 145 -6.90 21.21 4.42
C ALA A 145 -6.99 22.08 5.69
N MET A 146 -6.30 21.70 6.76
CA MET A 146 -6.28 22.46 8.00
C MET A 146 -5.66 23.85 7.84
N VAL A 147 -4.69 24.00 6.92
CA VAL A 147 -4.05 25.29 6.59
C VAL A 147 -4.93 26.15 5.70
N LEU A 148 -5.68 25.56 4.78
CA LEU A 148 -6.49 26.27 3.79
C LEU A 148 -7.86 26.66 4.34
N ASP A 149 -8.58 25.71 4.93
CA ASP A 149 -9.91 25.90 5.49
C ASP A 149 -10.24 24.83 6.55
N PRO A 150 -10.48 25.20 7.81
CA PRO A 150 -10.79 24.23 8.87
C PRO A 150 -12.11 23.47 8.62
N MET A 151 -13.09 24.03 7.89
CA MET A 151 -14.30 23.29 7.51
C MET A 151 -14.01 22.15 6.54
N LEU A 152 -13.10 22.38 5.58
CA LEU A 152 -12.65 21.36 4.65
C LEU A 152 -11.89 20.22 5.39
N ALA A 153 -11.06 20.58 6.37
CA ALA A 153 -10.37 19.62 7.21
C ALA A 153 -11.34 18.71 7.99
N LEU A 154 -12.41 19.29 8.52
CA LEU A 154 -13.46 18.57 9.25
C LEU A 154 -14.22 17.60 8.34
N ALA A 155 -14.55 18.00 7.11
CA ALA A 155 -15.20 17.15 6.12
C ALA A 155 -14.31 15.94 5.72
N ILE A 156 -13.00 16.17 5.48
CA ILE A 156 -12.05 15.11 5.17
C ILE A 156 -11.87 14.17 6.37
N GLY A 157 -11.79 14.72 7.59
CA GLY A 157 -11.69 13.93 8.83
C GLY A 157 -12.88 13.00 9.03
N LEU A 158 -14.10 13.53 8.85
CA LEU A 158 -15.34 12.74 8.92
C LEU A 158 -15.38 11.63 7.86
N GLY A 159 -14.95 11.92 6.63
CA GLY A 159 -14.84 10.94 5.55
C GLY A 159 -13.87 9.80 5.90
N LEU A 160 -12.76 10.11 6.55
CA LEU A 160 -11.77 9.13 7.00
C LEU A 160 -12.32 8.24 8.11
N VAL A 161 -13.01 8.83 9.10
CA VAL A 161 -13.69 8.07 10.15
C VAL A 161 -14.75 7.13 9.57
N GLY A 162 -15.54 7.62 8.60
CA GLY A 162 -16.52 6.80 7.88
C GLY A 162 -15.87 5.61 7.15
N LEU A 163 -14.75 5.84 6.45
CA LEU A 163 -14.00 4.78 5.78
C LEU A 163 -13.49 3.72 6.77
N VAL A 164 -12.90 4.15 7.90
CA VAL A 164 -12.40 3.25 8.94
C VAL A 164 -13.54 2.43 9.55
N LEU A 165 -14.69 3.04 9.79
CA LEU A 165 -15.89 2.36 10.28
C LEU A 165 -16.39 1.28 9.30
N VAL A 166 -16.46 1.60 8.01
CA VAL A 166 -16.84 0.63 6.97
C VAL A 166 -15.87 -0.55 6.92
N LEU A 167 -14.57 -0.29 7.01
CA LEU A 167 -13.55 -1.34 7.05
C LEU A 167 -13.64 -2.21 8.32
N LEU A 168 -13.91 -1.62 9.46
CA LEU A 168 -14.13 -2.35 10.72
C LEU A 168 -15.38 -3.23 10.65
N VAL A 169 -16.50 -2.69 10.19
CA VAL A 169 -17.75 -3.43 10.03
C VAL A 169 -17.58 -4.59 9.05
N SER A 170 -16.93 -4.36 7.90
CA SER A 170 -16.66 -5.43 6.93
C SER A 170 -15.78 -6.54 7.50
N ARG A 171 -14.77 -6.22 8.31
CA ARG A 171 -13.95 -7.21 9.02
C ARG A 171 -14.75 -8.01 10.05
N LEU A 172 -15.60 -7.35 10.84
CA LEU A 172 -16.43 -8.02 11.84
C LEU A 172 -17.45 -8.97 11.18
N MET A 173 -18.07 -8.55 10.07
CA MET A 173 -19.00 -9.40 9.31
C MET A 173 -18.29 -10.63 8.73
N MET A 174 -17.08 -10.46 8.19
CA MET A 174 -16.30 -11.56 7.63
C MET A 174 -15.86 -12.56 8.72
N GLN A 175 -15.47 -12.08 9.89
CA GLN A 175 -15.14 -12.94 11.04
C GLN A 175 -16.37 -13.69 11.57
N GLY A 176 -17.55 -13.05 11.58
CA GLY A 176 -18.82 -13.68 11.95
C GLY A 176 -19.21 -14.80 10.99
N ALA A 177 -19.06 -14.57 9.67
CA ALA A 177 -19.35 -15.59 8.65
C ALA A 177 -18.41 -16.80 8.74
N LEU A 178 -17.11 -16.58 9.01
CA LEU A 178 -16.13 -17.66 9.19
C LEU A 178 -16.43 -18.50 10.45
N ARG A 179 -16.84 -17.87 11.57
CA ARG A 179 -17.22 -18.60 12.79
C ARG A 179 -18.48 -19.43 12.60
N GLN A 180 -19.45 -18.97 11.80
CA GLN A 180 -20.65 -19.74 11.49
C GLN A 180 -20.35 -20.92 10.57
N ALA A 181 -19.41 -20.80 9.64
CA ALA A 181 -18.97 -21.89 8.80
C ALA A 181 -18.23 -22.99 9.58
N ASP A 182 -17.48 -22.61 10.62
CA ASP A 182 -16.74 -23.54 11.50
C ASP A 182 -17.65 -24.30 12.48
N GLN A 183 -18.82 -23.74 12.81
CA GLN A 183 -19.81 -24.36 13.72
C GLN A 183 -20.83 -25.24 12.98
N GLY A 184 -20.84 -25.22 11.66
CA GLY A 184 -21.73 -26.02 10.81
C GLY A 184 -21.14 -27.31 10.27
N LEU A 185 -19.88 -27.66 10.64
CA LEU A 185 -19.19 -28.91 10.39
C LEU A 185 -19.08 -29.73 11.67
#